data_780f6d9ba0626ecdd614461179f0bea8
#
_entry.id   780f6d9ba0626ecdd614461179f0bea8
#
_cell.length_a   1.000
_cell.length_b   1.000
_cell.length_c   1.000
_cell.angle_alpha   90.00
_cell.angle_beta   90.00
_cell.angle_gamma   90.00
#
_symmetry.space_group_name_H-M   'P 1'
#
loop_
_entity.id
_entity.type
_entity.pdbx_description
1 polymer ?
#
loop_
_entity_poly.entity_id
_entity_poly.type
_entity_poly.pdbx_seq_one_letter_code
_entity_poly.pdbx_strand_id
1 'polypeptide(L)'
;MKLKELLHGLDVLELHADEALDITGVQYDSRQVTPGALFVAISGFQTDGHKYIPKAMENGAVCVVCEKKPETDIPYVLVSNARSALAALGANWFGHPADAMCIVGITGTNGKTTSTYLLKHVLEKTLGAKVGLIGTIQNMIGDEILHTERTTPESFELQKLFADMRDAGCTHVIMEVSSHALVLHRADQIRFSAAVFTNLTEDHLDFHQTMDAYCDAKAMLFRRCETGAVNVDDAYAKRIMEQADCRLLTYSAQGTPAALTAEHIGLFSDRVEFDAVYQDERAAVTLGIPGIFSVYNALGVIAAALALNIPLQKIADALRTAQSVKGRVEVVPTPGKDYTVLIDYSHTPDSLENILRAVRGFCTGRIIAVFGCGGDRDPFKRPVMGKIAAELSDLAIVTSDNPRTEDPYKILRQILAGMQDTETPYEVIEGRVSAIGRAMELAQKDDVIVLCGKGHETYQEIGHEKHHLDEREVVASYLEANA
;
A
#
# COMPACT_ATOMS: atom_id res chain seq x y z
N MET A 1 -11.58 26.90 -18.25
CA MET A 1 -12.26 27.27 -16.97
C MET A 1 -11.83 28.66 -16.57
N LYS A 2 -12.72 29.46 -16.00
CA LYS A 2 -12.33 30.80 -15.51
C LYS A 2 -11.55 30.68 -14.19
N LEU A 3 -10.57 31.57 -13.96
CA LEU A 3 -9.79 31.58 -12.73
C LEU A 3 -10.68 31.65 -11.49
N LYS A 4 -11.71 32.50 -11.51
CA LYS A 4 -12.71 32.64 -10.44
C LYS A 4 -13.37 31.31 -10.08
N GLU A 5 -13.74 30.47 -11.06
CA GLU A 5 -14.36 29.14 -10.84
C GLU A 5 -13.36 28.21 -10.22
N LEU A 6 -12.12 28.27 -10.68
CA LEU A 6 -11.03 27.42 -10.20
C LEU A 6 -10.61 27.74 -8.75
N LEU A 7 -10.72 29.01 -8.35
CA LEU A 7 -10.42 29.47 -6.99
C LEU A 7 -11.57 29.29 -5.99
N HIS A 8 -12.71 28.74 -6.42
CA HIS A 8 -13.85 28.57 -5.52
C HIS A 8 -13.50 27.73 -4.29
N GLY A 9 -13.79 28.26 -3.09
CA GLY A 9 -13.53 27.56 -1.82
C GLY A 9 -12.06 27.51 -1.37
N LEU A 10 -11.13 28.16 -2.12
CA LEU A 10 -9.75 28.31 -1.67
C LEU A 10 -9.63 29.46 -0.64
N ASP A 11 -8.74 29.28 0.33
CA ASP A 11 -8.31 30.34 1.25
C ASP A 11 -7.25 31.21 0.58
N VAL A 12 -7.72 32.23 -0.15
CA VAL A 12 -6.89 33.18 -0.90
C VAL A 12 -6.52 34.35 -0.01
N LEU A 13 -5.23 34.55 0.25
CA LEU A 13 -4.70 35.66 1.06
C LEU A 13 -4.63 36.96 0.24
N GLU A 14 -4.21 36.89 -1.03
CA GLU A 14 -4.12 38.00 -1.95
C GLU A 14 -4.35 37.52 -3.38
N LEU A 15 -5.12 38.27 -4.17
CA LEU A 15 -5.32 38.01 -5.59
C LEU A 15 -4.80 39.20 -6.41
N HIS A 16 -3.75 38.94 -7.19
CA HIS A 16 -3.18 39.92 -8.15
C HIS A 16 -3.31 39.35 -9.58
N ALA A 17 -4.53 39.09 -10.00
CA ALA A 17 -4.87 38.55 -11.32
C ALA A 17 -6.32 38.93 -11.68
N ASP A 18 -6.63 38.90 -12.96
CA ASP A 18 -8.02 39.06 -13.43
C ASP A 18 -8.76 37.70 -13.17
N GLU A 19 -9.83 37.77 -12.39
CA GLU A 19 -10.70 36.62 -12.12
C GLU A 19 -11.34 36.03 -13.39
N ALA A 20 -11.47 36.82 -14.46
CA ALA A 20 -12.02 36.39 -15.75
C ALA A 20 -11.01 35.65 -16.63
N LEU A 21 -9.75 35.50 -16.20
CA LEU A 21 -8.70 34.82 -16.93
C LEU A 21 -9.13 33.38 -17.31
N ASP A 22 -8.93 33.03 -18.57
CA ASP A 22 -9.15 31.65 -19.02
C ASP A 22 -7.94 30.75 -18.71
N ILE A 23 -8.16 29.75 -17.90
CA ILE A 23 -7.16 28.77 -17.54
C ILE A 23 -7.36 27.50 -18.39
N THR A 24 -6.31 27.04 -19.06
CA THR A 24 -6.32 25.88 -19.95
C THR A 24 -5.86 24.59 -19.28
N GLY A 25 -5.20 24.67 -18.12
CA GLY A 25 -4.71 23.54 -17.33
C GLY A 25 -4.10 24.00 -16.02
N VAL A 26 -3.91 23.07 -15.09
CA VAL A 26 -3.22 23.28 -13.81
C VAL A 26 -1.96 22.43 -13.81
N GLN A 27 -0.80 23.03 -13.49
CA GLN A 27 0.49 22.36 -13.46
C GLN A 27 1.29 22.75 -12.22
N TYR A 28 2.00 21.82 -11.64
CA TYR A 28 2.94 22.05 -10.54
C TYR A 28 4.39 21.61 -10.89
N ASP A 29 4.59 21.08 -12.11
CA ASP A 29 5.90 20.88 -12.73
C ASP A 29 6.09 21.91 -13.85
N SER A 30 7.04 22.84 -13.68
CA SER A 30 7.30 23.90 -14.65
C SER A 30 7.65 23.41 -16.06
N ARG A 31 8.15 22.18 -16.18
CA ARG A 31 8.50 21.52 -17.47
C ARG A 31 7.25 21.09 -18.26
N GLN A 32 6.14 20.87 -17.57
CA GLN A 32 4.86 20.44 -18.16
C GLN A 32 3.88 21.61 -18.39
N VAL A 33 4.28 22.82 -18.06
CA VAL A 33 3.48 24.03 -18.31
C VAL A 33 3.28 24.24 -19.80
N THR A 34 2.03 24.46 -20.17
CA THR A 34 1.59 24.80 -21.53
C THR A 34 0.96 26.20 -21.55
N PRO A 35 0.86 26.86 -22.71
CA PRO A 35 0.25 28.19 -22.82
C PRO A 35 -1.17 28.25 -22.24
N GLY A 36 -1.42 29.21 -21.36
CA GLY A 36 -2.69 29.42 -20.67
C GLY A 36 -2.84 28.66 -19.36
N ALA A 37 -1.82 27.89 -18.92
CA ALA A 37 -1.88 27.13 -17.68
C ALA A 37 -1.75 28.00 -16.43
N LEU A 38 -2.35 27.54 -15.32
CA LEU A 38 -2.08 28.00 -13.96
C LEU A 38 -0.94 27.15 -13.40
N PHE A 39 0.12 27.80 -12.93
CA PHE A 39 1.25 27.11 -12.29
C PHE A 39 1.14 27.17 -10.77
N VAL A 40 1.29 26.05 -10.06
CA VAL A 40 1.28 25.99 -8.59
C VAL A 40 2.71 25.79 -8.10
N ALA A 41 3.27 26.79 -7.43
CA ALA A 41 4.62 26.77 -6.89
C ALA A 41 4.63 26.13 -5.49
N ILE A 42 4.97 24.85 -5.40
CA ILE A 42 5.00 24.07 -4.15
C ILE A 42 6.38 24.13 -3.52
N SER A 43 6.46 24.47 -2.23
CA SER A 43 7.67 24.28 -1.42
C SER A 43 7.93 22.78 -1.19
N GLY A 44 8.90 22.21 -1.89
CA GLY A 44 9.26 20.78 -1.81
C GLY A 44 10.42 20.53 -0.84
N PHE A 45 10.67 19.26 -0.49
CA PHE A 45 11.77 18.86 0.39
C PHE A 45 13.15 19.00 -0.25
N GLN A 46 13.26 18.72 -1.54
CA GLN A 46 14.54 18.80 -2.27
C GLN A 46 14.74 20.14 -2.96
N THR A 47 13.66 20.80 -3.36
CA THR A 47 13.69 22.07 -4.07
C THR A 47 12.43 22.89 -3.80
N ASP A 48 12.57 24.22 -3.80
CA ASP A 48 11.45 25.15 -3.67
C ASP A 48 10.90 25.48 -5.07
N GLY A 49 9.62 25.13 -5.31
CA GLY A 49 8.91 25.37 -6.57
C GLY A 49 8.85 26.84 -6.98
N HIS A 50 8.96 27.79 -6.03
CA HIS A 50 8.99 29.22 -6.31
C HIS A 50 10.16 29.63 -7.20
N LYS A 51 11.30 28.90 -7.15
CA LYS A 51 12.45 29.13 -8.05
C LYS A 51 12.15 28.91 -9.53
N TYR A 52 11.10 28.14 -9.82
CA TYR A 52 10.70 27.76 -11.17
C TYR A 52 9.57 28.63 -11.74
N ILE A 53 9.10 29.64 -10.97
CA ILE A 53 8.08 30.60 -11.44
C ILE A 53 8.50 31.28 -12.76
N PRO A 54 9.75 31.83 -12.88
CA PRO A 54 10.16 32.44 -14.14
C PRO A 54 10.08 31.46 -15.32
N LYS A 55 10.50 30.21 -15.10
CA LYS A 55 10.45 29.18 -16.15
C LYS A 55 9.02 28.80 -16.54
N ALA A 56 8.13 28.71 -15.57
CA ALA A 56 6.71 28.46 -15.83
C ALA A 56 6.07 29.58 -16.65
N MET A 57 6.39 30.86 -16.35
CA MET A 57 5.93 32.00 -17.12
C MET A 57 6.49 32.02 -18.55
N GLU A 58 7.78 31.68 -18.72
CA GLU A 58 8.40 31.49 -20.06
C GLU A 58 7.69 30.42 -20.88
N ASN A 59 7.27 29.32 -20.23
CA ASN A 59 6.56 28.23 -20.87
C ASN A 59 5.07 28.53 -21.13
N GLY A 60 4.58 29.71 -20.73
CA GLY A 60 3.25 30.21 -21.04
C GLY A 60 2.22 30.11 -19.91
N ALA A 61 2.65 29.95 -18.65
CA ALA A 61 1.74 30.12 -17.53
C ALA A 61 1.16 31.57 -17.56
N VAL A 62 -0.13 31.66 -17.27
CA VAL A 62 -0.83 32.98 -17.27
C VAL A 62 -1.08 33.49 -15.85
N CYS A 63 -0.95 32.65 -14.85
CA CYS A 63 -1.08 32.99 -13.44
C CYS A 63 -0.33 31.96 -12.60
N VAL A 64 0.10 32.35 -11.40
CA VAL A 64 0.84 31.51 -10.46
C VAL A 64 0.12 31.42 -9.11
N VAL A 65 -0.03 30.24 -8.53
CA VAL A 65 -0.41 30.06 -7.12
C VAL A 65 0.86 29.85 -6.32
N CYS A 66 1.07 30.62 -5.26
CA CYS A 66 2.32 30.65 -4.50
C CYS A 66 2.10 30.96 -3.02
N GLU A 67 3.07 30.57 -2.17
CA GLU A 67 3.10 30.87 -0.74
C GLU A 67 3.92 32.11 -0.40
N LYS A 68 4.71 32.59 -1.37
CA LYS A 68 5.56 33.77 -1.27
C LYS A 68 5.26 34.70 -2.45
N LYS A 69 5.10 35.99 -2.18
CA LYS A 69 4.84 36.97 -3.19
C LYS A 69 5.97 37.01 -4.23
N PRO A 70 5.66 36.94 -5.53
CA PRO A 70 6.69 37.03 -6.57
C PRO A 70 7.43 38.37 -6.52
N GLU A 71 8.71 38.39 -6.86
CA GLU A 71 9.53 39.61 -6.93
C GLU A 71 9.21 40.43 -8.17
N THR A 72 8.69 39.78 -9.21
CA THR A 72 8.32 40.42 -10.48
C THR A 72 6.81 40.67 -10.54
N ASP A 73 6.40 41.70 -11.26
CA ASP A 73 4.99 41.99 -11.48
C ASP A 73 4.36 41.05 -12.50
N ILE A 74 3.84 39.94 -11.98
CA ILE A 74 3.16 38.89 -12.73
C ILE A 74 1.81 38.56 -12.06
N PRO A 75 0.82 38.03 -12.79
CA PRO A 75 -0.42 37.57 -12.18
C PRO A 75 -0.18 36.42 -11.18
N TYR A 76 -0.67 36.57 -9.94
CA TYR A 76 -0.55 35.55 -8.90
C TYR A 76 -1.75 35.47 -7.95
N VAL A 77 -1.84 34.33 -7.30
CA VAL A 77 -2.75 34.04 -6.18
C VAL A 77 -1.88 33.63 -5.00
N LEU A 78 -1.88 34.44 -3.94
CA LEU A 78 -1.15 34.12 -2.71
C LEU A 78 -2.02 33.27 -1.80
N VAL A 79 -1.49 32.17 -1.32
CA VAL A 79 -2.15 31.22 -0.43
C VAL A 79 -1.27 30.88 0.78
N SER A 80 -1.89 30.41 1.86
CA SER A 80 -1.15 29.96 3.06
C SER A 80 -0.44 28.61 2.85
N ASN A 81 -0.99 27.73 2.00
CA ASN A 81 -0.45 26.39 1.70
C ASN A 81 -0.75 26.00 0.25
N ALA A 82 0.30 25.92 -0.57
CA ALA A 82 0.18 25.61 -2.00
C ALA A 82 -0.23 24.14 -2.26
N ARG A 83 0.08 23.20 -1.34
CA ARG A 83 -0.35 21.80 -1.48
C ARG A 83 -1.84 21.64 -1.25
N SER A 84 -2.38 22.27 -0.21
CA SER A 84 -3.82 22.30 0.05
C SER A 84 -4.56 23.02 -1.10
N ALA A 85 -3.98 24.12 -1.60
CA ALA A 85 -4.50 24.83 -2.76
C ALA A 85 -4.52 23.92 -4.01
N LEU A 86 -3.46 23.13 -4.28
CA LEU A 86 -3.42 22.19 -5.40
C LEU A 86 -4.54 21.14 -5.32
N ALA A 87 -4.83 20.65 -4.11
CA ALA A 87 -5.93 19.70 -3.90
C ALA A 87 -7.30 20.32 -4.25
N ALA A 88 -7.55 21.55 -3.79
CA ALA A 88 -8.79 22.27 -4.07
C ALA A 88 -8.91 22.63 -5.56
N LEU A 89 -7.82 23.10 -6.18
CA LEU A 89 -7.75 23.37 -7.61
C LEU A 89 -8.04 22.11 -8.44
N GLY A 90 -7.49 20.96 -8.04
CA GLY A 90 -7.78 19.68 -8.69
C GLY A 90 -9.25 19.28 -8.56
N ALA A 91 -9.83 19.39 -7.36
CA ALA A 91 -11.24 19.11 -7.15
C ALA A 91 -12.14 20.00 -8.02
N ASN A 92 -11.88 21.32 -8.04
CA ASN A 92 -12.63 22.26 -8.86
C ASN A 92 -12.46 21.99 -10.36
N TRP A 93 -11.21 21.70 -10.81
CA TRP A 93 -10.90 21.44 -12.21
C TRP A 93 -11.65 20.23 -12.76
N PHE A 94 -11.77 19.16 -11.98
CA PHE A 94 -12.43 17.91 -12.36
C PHE A 94 -13.90 17.83 -11.90
N GLY A 95 -14.45 18.89 -11.32
CA GLY A 95 -15.86 18.96 -10.91
C GLY A 95 -16.20 18.06 -9.72
N HIS A 96 -15.35 18.05 -8.69
CA HIS A 96 -15.52 17.32 -7.44
C HIS A 96 -15.85 15.84 -7.64
N PRO A 97 -15.02 15.06 -8.36
CA PRO A 97 -15.36 13.70 -8.74
C PRO A 97 -15.51 12.76 -7.54
N ALA A 98 -14.81 13.05 -6.43
CA ALA A 98 -14.89 12.27 -5.20
C ALA A 98 -16.32 12.26 -4.58
N ASP A 99 -17.09 13.32 -4.76
CA ASP A 99 -18.43 13.44 -4.18
C ASP A 99 -19.46 12.51 -4.83
N ALA A 100 -19.15 11.99 -6.02
CA ALA A 100 -20.03 11.09 -6.77
C ALA A 100 -19.85 9.60 -6.40
N MET A 101 -18.91 9.27 -5.54
CA MET A 101 -18.53 7.88 -5.23
C MET A 101 -18.41 7.66 -3.72
N CYS A 102 -18.65 6.41 -3.29
CA CYS A 102 -18.35 5.97 -1.94
C CYS A 102 -16.84 5.68 -1.83
N ILE A 103 -16.11 6.47 -1.03
CA ILE A 103 -14.65 6.32 -0.91
C ILE A 103 -14.29 5.73 0.45
N VAL A 104 -13.49 4.65 0.44
CA VAL A 104 -12.95 4.03 1.65
C VAL A 104 -11.44 4.21 1.69
N GLY A 105 -10.94 4.80 2.77
CA GLY A 105 -9.51 5.00 3.01
C GLY A 105 -8.94 3.96 3.98
N ILE A 106 -7.82 3.33 3.64
CA ILE A 106 -7.15 2.36 4.51
C ILE A 106 -5.76 2.90 4.86
N THR A 107 -5.50 3.08 6.16
CA THR A 107 -4.21 3.52 6.69
C THR A 107 -3.67 2.55 7.74
N GLY A 108 -2.38 2.63 8.01
CA GLY A 108 -1.63 1.79 8.94
C GLY A 108 -0.20 1.61 8.43
N THR A 109 0.65 0.92 9.18
CA THR A 109 1.99 0.55 8.70
C THR A 109 1.87 -0.62 7.73
N ASN A 110 1.27 -1.71 8.15
CA ASN A 110 1.12 -2.96 7.40
C ASN A 110 -0.35 -3.27 7.09
N GLY A 111 -0.61 -4.14 6.10
CA GLY A 111 -1.95 -4.65 5.78
C GLY A 111 -2.78 -3.79 4.83
N LYS A 112 -2.38 -2.55 4.51
CA LYS A 112 -3.13 -1.64 3.62
C LYS A 112 -3.48 -2.28 2.28
N THR A 113 -2.46 -2.74 1.56
CA THR A 113 -2.62 -3.32 0.21
C THR A 113 -3.53 -4.55 0.24
N THR A 114 -3.28 -5.50 1.14
CA THR A 114 -4.13 -6.68 1.27
C THR A 114 -5.58 -6.30 1.57
N SER A 115 -5.80 -5.38 2.51
CA SER A 115 -7.14 -4.93 2.88
C SER A 115 -7.86 -4.19 1.74
N THR A 116 -7.16 -3.39 0.90
CA THR A 116 -7.78 -2.73 -0.25
C THR A 116 -8.27 -3.74 -1.29
N TYR A 117 -7.49 -4.75 -1.60
CA TYR A 117 -7.89 -5.81 -2.53
C TYR A 117 -9.02 -6.67 -1.98
N LEU A 118 -8.95 -7.06 -0.70
CA LEU A 118 -10.03 -7.83 -0.06
C LEU A 118 -11.34 -7.03 -0.05
N LEU A 119 -11.30 -5.75 0.29
CA LEU A 119 -12.50 -4.92 0.30
C LEU A 119 -13.06 -4.70 -1.11
N LYS A 120 -12.18 -4.51 -2.13
CA LYS A 120 -12.60 -4.47 -3.55
C LYS A 120 -13.40 -5.73 -3.89
N HIS A 121 -12.84 -6.89 -3.61
CA HIS A 121 -13.50 -8.17 -3.87
C HIS A 121 -14.87 -8.28 -3.15
N VAL A 122 -14.91 -7.88 -1.87
CA VAL A 122 -16.17 -7.89 -1.09
C VAL A 122 -17.21 -6.98 -1.71
N LEU A 123 -16.87 -5.73 -2.09
CA LEU A 123 -17.83 -4.80 -2.67
C LEU A 123 -18.34 -5.26 -4.05
N GLU A 124 -17.45 -5.79 -4.88
CA GLU A 124 -17.81 -6.34 -6.20
C GLU A 124 -18.74 -7.54 -6.06
N LYS A 125 -18.45 -8.48 -5.13
CA LYS A 125 -19.25 -9.68 -4.93
C LYS A 125 -20.60 -9.40 -4.27
N THR A 126 -20.65 -8.49 -3.32
CA THR A 126 -21.87 -8.25 -2.52
C THR A 126 -22.80 -7.24 -3.13
N LEU A 127 -22.30 -6.24 -3.83
CA LEU A 127 -23.05 -5.12 -4.41
C LEU A 127 -23.15 -5.19 -5.94
N GLY A 128 -22.34 -6.01 -6.61
CA GLY A 128 -22.18 -5.96 -8.06
C GLY A 128 -21.62 -4.63 -8.54
N ALA A 129 -20.89 -3.92 -7.67
CA ALA A 129 -20.36 -2.59 -7.94
C ALA A 129 -19.13 -2.65 -8.86
N LYS A 130 -18.96 -1.65 -9.72
CA LYS A 130 -17.65 -1.39 -10.34
C LYS A 130 -16.82 -0.57 -9.36
N VAL A 131 -15.67 -1.12 -8.96
CA VAL A 131 -14.84 -0.57 -7.88
C VAL A 131 -13.52 -0.06 -8.42
N GLY A 132 -13.16 1.20 -8.09
CA GLY A 132 -11.83 1.74 -8.27
C GLY A 132 -10.90 1.33 -7.12
N LEU A 133 -9.62 1.10 -7.41
CA LEU A 133 -8.59 0.83 -6.41
C LEU A 133 -7.39 1.75 -6.63
N ILE A 134 -6.89 2.36 -5.56
CA ILE A 134 -5.69 3.21 -5.58
C ILE A 134 -4.71 2.66 -4.53
N GLY A 135 -3.53 2.24 -4.97
CA GLY A 135 -2.59 1.59 -4.06
C GLY A 135 -1.17 1.44 -4.56
N THR A 136 -0.37 0.79 -3.73
CA THR A 136 1.09 0.67 -3.89
C THR A 136 1.48 -0.15 -5.12
N ILE A 137 0.75 -1.22 -5.43
CA ILE A 137 1.11 -2.13 -6.52
C ILE A 137 0.65 -1.57 -7.86
N GLN A 138 -0.59 -1.09 -7.91
CA GLN A 138 -1.24 -0.57 -9.11
C GLN A 138 -2.50 0.22 -8.74
N ASN A 139 -2.96 1.08 -9.64
CA ASN A 139 -4.30 1.61 -9.60
C ASN A 139 -5.21 0.76 -10.50
N MET A 140 -6.51 0.71 -10.22
CA MET A 140 -7.47 -0.06 -11.04
C MET A 140 -8.77 0.71 -11.23
N ILE A 141 -9.35 0.58 -12.44
CA ILE A 141 -10.72 1.04 -12.75
C ILE A 141 -11.55 -0.21 -13.10
N GLY A 142 -12.22 -0.79 -12.11
CA GLY A 142 -12.76 -2.15 -12.25
C GLY A 142 -11.59 -3.15 -12.41
N ASP A 143 -11.53 -3.82 -13.57
CA ASP A 143 -10.45 -4.79 -13.89
C ASP A 143 -9.31 -4.18 -14.73
N GLU A 144 -9.46 -2.93 -15.19
CA GLU A 144 -8.41 -2.22 -15.92
C GLU A 144 -7.29 -1.80 -14.99
N ILE A 145 -6.06 -2.21 -15.30
CA ILE A 145 -4.86 -1.93 -14.50
C ILE A 145 -4.19 -0.67 -15.03
N LEU A 146 -3.92 0.27 -14.14
CA LEU A 146 -3.18 1.50 -14.42
C LEU A 146 -1.87 1.51 -13.65
N HIS A 147 -0.81 2.02 -14.28
CA HIS A 147 0.49 2.19 -13.63
C HIS A 147 0.40 3.17 -12.46
N THR A 148 1.14 2.90 -11.39
CA THR A 148 1.29 3.81 -10.25
C THR A 148 2.77 4.02 -9.93
N GLU A 149 3.11 5.22 -9.51
CA GLU A 149 4.45 5.56 -9.01
C GLU A 149 4.48 5.72 -7.48
N ARG A 150 3.30 5.84 -6.86
CA ARG A 150 3.16 6.12 -5.42
C ARG A 150 1.94 5.42 -4.85
N THR A 151 2.03 5.01 -3.60
CA THR A 151 0.91 4.42 -2.84
C THR A 151 -0.34 5.31 -2.87
N THR A 152 -0.14 6.63 -2.71
CA THR A 152 -1.19 7.65 -2.82
C THR A 152 -0.65 8.72 -3.76
N PRO A 153 -1.26 8.94 -4.93
CA PRO A 153 -0.85 9.97 -5.90
C PRO A 153 -0.81 11.38 -5.33
N GLU A 154 -0.20 12.34 -6.03
CA GLU A 154 -0.32 13.75 -5.68
C GLU A 154 -1.77 14.22 -5.88
N SER A 155 -2.18 15.27 -5.19
CA SER A 155 -3.60 15.64 -5.10
C SER A 155 -4.27 15.90 -6.45
N PHE A 156 -3.57 16.52 -7.40
CA PHE A 156 -4.12 16.82 -8.72
C PHE A 156 -4.34 15.52 -9.55
N GLU A 157 -3.35 14.63 -9.58
CA GLU A 157 -3.46 13.33 -10.22
C GLU A 157 -4.52 12.45 -9.54
N LEU A 158 -4.65 12.56 -8.22
CA LEU A 158 -5.67 11.83 -7.48
C LEU A 158 -7.08 12.26 -7.87
N GLN A 159 -7.33 13.57 -8.01
CA GLN A 159 -8.61 14.10 -8.48
C GLN A 159 -8.89 13.72 -9.94
N LYS A 160 -7.85 13.72 -10.79
CA LYS A 160 -7.98 13.20 -12.16
C LYS A 160 -8.38 11.74 -12.16
N LEU A 161 -7.72 10.91 -11.37
CA LEU A 161 -8.00 9.47 -11.28
C LEU A 161 -9.44 9.22 -10.78
N PHE A 162 -9.93 10.01 -9.83
CA PHE A 162 -11.34 9.95 -9.41
C PHE A 162 -12.29 10.33 -10.54
N ALA A 163 -11.96 11.33 -11.36
CA ALA A 163 -12.75 11.68 -12.52
C ALA A 163 -12.79 10.54 -13.55
N ASP A 164 -11.63 9.95 -13.84
CA ASP A 164 -11.54 8.80 -14.75
C ASP A 164 -12.37 7.59 -14.22
N MET A 165 -12.33 7.33 -12.90
CA MET A 165 -13.12 6.28 -12.24
C MET A 165 -14.62 6.57 -12.30
N ARG A 166 -15.05 7.80 -11.98
CA ARG A 166 -16.46 8.24 -12.08
C ARG A 166 -16.96 8.07 -13.50
N ASP A 167 -16.24 8.56 -14.48
CA ASP A 167 -16.63 8.56 -15.89
C ASP A 167 -16.66 7.12 -16.46
N ALA A 168 -15.85 6.23 -15.89
CA ALA A 168 -15.91 4.81 -16.19
C ALA A 168 -17.06 4.06 -15.45
N GLY A 169 -17.83 4.75 -14.61
CA GLY A 169 -18.97 4.18 -13.89
C GLY A 169 -18.62 3.47 -12.58
N CYS A 170 -17.46 3.75 -11.97
CA CYS A 170 -17.19 3.29 -10.63
C CYS A 170 -18.14 3.98 -9.63
N THR A 171 -18.73 3.21 -8.74
CA THR A 171 -19.57 3.70 -7.66
C THR A 171 -18.87 3.72 -6.31
N HIS A 172 -17.81 2.95 -6.18
CA HIS A 172 -16.98 2.83 -4.99
C HIS A 172 -15.49 2.95 -5.36
N VAL A 173 -14.72 3.56 -4.47
CA VAL A 173 -13.25 3.60 -4.58
C VAL A 173 -12.63 3.22 -3.25
N ILE A 174 -11.65 2.35 -3.28
CA ILE A 174 -10.85 1.97 -2.11
C ILE A 174 -9.43 2.46 -2.34
N MET A 175 -8.88 3.16 -1.35
CA MET A 175 -7.53 3.67 -1.50
C MET A 175 -6.65 3.45 -0.27
N GLU A 176 -5.39 3.12 -0.54
CA GLU A 176 -4.34 3.19 0.47
C GLU A 176 -4.04 4.67 0.76
N VAL A 177 -4.16 5.06 2.04
CA VAL A 177 -3.87 6.41 2.49
C VAL A 177 -2.60 6.38 3.34
N SER A 178 -1.48 6.80 2.75
CA SER A 178 -0.21 6.88 3.46
C SER A 178 -0.19 8.08 4.42
N SER A 179 0.59 7.98 5.50
CA SER A 179 0.79 9.10 6.43
C SER A 179 1.41 10.33 5.74
N HIS A 180 2.33 10.10 4.79
CA HIS A 180 2.86 11.17 3.95
C HIS A 180 1.77 11.89 3.15
N ALA A 181 0.82 11.14 2.57
CA ALA A 181 -0.26 11.72 1.79
C ALA A 181 -1.14 12.64 2.65
N LEU A 182 -1.39 12.27 3.90
CA LEU A 182 -2.17 13.08 4.83
C LEU A 182 -1.44 14.37 5.21
N VAL A 183 -0.16 14.27 5.62
CA VAL A 183 0.65 15.45 5.99
C VAL A 183 0.92 16.37 4.80
N LEU A 184 1.07 15.79 3.60
CA LEU A 184 1.33 16.54 2.37
C LEU A 184 0.06 16.98 1.63
N HIS A 185 -1.10 16.95 2.28
CA HIS A 185 -2.38 17.42 1.74
C HIS A 185 -2.85 16.71 0.46
N ARG A 186 -2.33 15.50 0.15
CA ARG A 186 -2.71 14.79 -1.07
C ARG A 186 -4.14 14.28 -1.03
N ALA A 187 -4.64 13.93 0.18
CA ALA A 187 -5.99 13.46 0.41
C ALA A 187 -6.96 14.57 0.85
N ASP A 188 -6.58 15.85 0.70
CA ASP A 188 -7.50 16.95 0.94
C ASP A 188 -8.62 16.95 -0.11
N GLN A 189 -9.76 17.56 0.20
CA GLN A 189 -10.97 17.57 -0.63
C GLN A 189 -11.59 16.17 -0.88
N ILE A 190 -11.27 15.20 -0.01
CA ILE A 190 -11.89 13.87 -0.03
C ILE A 190 -12.63 13.68 1.29
N ARG A 191 -13.92 13.36 1.20
CA ARG A 191 -14.71 12.86 2.32
C ARG A 191 -14.84 11.34 2.20
N PHE A 192 -14.36 10.63 3.21
CA PHE A 192 -14.39 9.18 3.21
C PHE A 192 -15.70 8.67 3.84
N SER A 193 -16.39 7.74 3.19
CA SER A 193 -17.55 7.04 3.76
C SER A 193 -17.12 6.13 4.91
N ALA A 194 -15.95 5.49 4.76
CA ALA A 194 -15.32 4.73 5.84
C ALA A 194 -13.80 4.88 5.80
N ALA A 195 -13.18 4.73 6.97
CA ALA A 195 -11.72 4.65 7.12
C ALA A 195 -11.34 3.43 7.95
N VAL A 196 -10.17 2.83 7.67
CA VAL A 196 -9.65 1.69 8.44
C VAL A 196 -8.27 2.03 8.96
N PHE A 197 -8.04 1.83 10.27
CA PHE A 197 -6.73 1.80 10.90
C PHE A 197 -6.34 0.36 11.17
N THR A 198 -5.31 -0.14 10.49
CA THR A 198 -4.86 -1.54 10.62
C THR A 198 -3.92 -1.75 11.79
N ASN A 199 -2.83 -0.99 11.85
CA ASN A 199 -1.79 -1.06 12.89
C ASN A 199 -0.77 0.08 12.74
N LEU A 200 0.06 0.26 13.79
CA LEU A 200 1.20 1.16 13.77
C LEU A 200 2.45 0.49 14.36
N THR A 201 3.43 0.24 13.53
CA THR A 201 4.77 -0.21 13.93
C THR A 201 5.83 0.78 13.45
N GLU A 202 7.05 0.66 13.91
CA GLU A 202 8.13 1.57 13.56
C GLU A 202 8.39 1.57 12.05
N ASP A 203 8.19 2.74 11.42
CA ASP A 203 8.44 3.00 10.01
C ASP A 203 8.42 4.52 9.78
N HIS A 204 9.06 4.99 8.71
CA HIS A 204 9.01 6.39 8.27
C HIS A 204 9.41 7.43 9.34
N LEU A 205 10.28 7.07 10.32
CA LEU A 205 10.74 8.01 11.34
C LEU A 205 11.74 9.03 10.80
N ASP A 206 12.33 8.80 9.65
CA ASP A 206 13.08 9.78 8.87
C ASP A 206 12.22 11.00 8.50
N PHE A 207 10.92 10.80 8.26
CA PHE A 207 9.96 11.84 7.93
C PHE A 207 9.19 12.35 9.18
N HIS A 208 8.63 11.44 9.98
CA HIS A 208 7.76 11.80 11.10
C HIS A 208 8.52 12.10 12.40
N GLN A 209 9.79 11.70 12.52
CA GLN A 209 10.69 11.88 13.67
C GLN A 209 10.29 11.10 14.93
N THR A 210 9.01 10.95 15.23
CA THR A 210 8.50 10.21 16.39
C THR A 210 7.31 9.33 16.01
N MET A 211 7.11 8.25 16.76
CA MET A 211 5.93 7.39 16.61
C MET A 211 4.61 8.13 16.89
N ASP A 212 4.62 9.07 17.82
CA ASP A 212 3.46 9.91 18.11
C ASP A 212 3.07 10.79 16.93
N ALA A 213 4.03 11.47 16.29
CA ALA A 213 3.77 12.27 15.10
C ALA A 213 3.33 11.39 13.91
N TYR A 214 3.86 10.18 13.81
CA TYR A 214 3.42 9.20 12.81
C TYR A 214 1.98 8.74 13.04
N CYS A 215 1.59 8.51 14.30
CA CYS A 215 0.22 8.22 14.70
C CYS A 215 -0.72 9.40 14.38
N ASP A 216 -0.35 10.62 14.77
CA ASP A 216 -1.14 11.84 14.53
C ASP A 216 -1.38 12.08 13.05
N ALA A 217 -0.37 11.81 12.21
CA ALA A 217 -0.52 11.87 10.77
C ALA A 217 -1.62 10.91 10.26
N LYS A 218 -1.66 9.66 10.77
CA LYS A 218 -2.72 8.70 10.38
C LYS A 218 -4.07 9.07 10.96
N ALA A 219 -4.12 9.65 12.16
CA ALA A 219 -5.36 10.11 12.80
C ALA A 219 -6.10 11.17 11.98
N MET A 220 -5.39 11.94 11.13
CA MET A 220 -6.01 12.93 10.24
C MET A 220 -7.07 12.31 9.31
N LEU A 221 -6.96 11.03 8.94
CA LEU A 221 -7.95 10.33 8.14
C LEU A 221 -9.28 10.21 8.87
N PHE A 222 -9.26 10.00 10.19
CA PHE A 222 -10.44 9.80 11.05
C PHE A 222 -11.18 11.09 11.39
N ARG A 223 -10.64 12.25 11.01
CA ARG A 223 -11.32 13.55 11.04
C ARG A 223 -12.08 13.84 9.74
N ARG A 224 -11.92 12.99 8.71
CA ARG A 224 -12.47 13.19 7.36
C ARG A 224 -13.33 12.03 6.88
N CYS A 225 -13.70 11.11 7.76
CA CYS A 225 -14.56 9.97 7.44
C CYS A 225 -15.88 10.01 8.22
N GLU A 226 -16.87 9.29 7.72
CA GLU A 226 -18.17 9.14 8.40
C GLU A 226 -18.08 8.03 9.46
N THR A 227 -17.40 6.93 9.15
CA THR A 227 -17.15 5.82 10.09
C THR A 227 -15.71 5.40 10.07
N GLY A 228 -15.07 5.35 11.23
CA GLY A 228 -13.69 4.87 11.41
C GLY A 228 -13.66 3.46 12.02
N ALA A 229 -13.12 2.49 11.28
CA ALA A 229 -12.84 1.15 11.78
C ALA A 229 -11.45 1.14 12.44
N VAL A 230 -11.34 0.79 13.72
CA VAL A 230 -10.09 0.88 14.50
C VAL A 230 -9.74 -0.45 15.13
N ASN A 231 -8.53 -0.95 14.87
CA ASN A 231 -7.95 -2.10 15.54
C ASN A 231 -7.57 -1.72 16.98
N VAL A 232 -8.34 -2.18 17.96
CA VAL A 232 -8.10 -1.84 19.37
C VAL A 232 -7.02 -2.67 20.05
N ASP A 233 -6.52 -3.70 19.39
CA ASP A 233 -5.37 -4.49 19.86
C ASP A 233 -4.04 -3.78 19.58
N ASP A 234 -4.04 -2.74 18.76
CA ASP A 234 -2.86 -1.90 18.51
C ASP A 234 -2.65 -0.88 19.63
N ALA A 235 -1.41 -0.72 20.07
CA ALA A 235 -1.05 0.17 21.17
C ALA A 235 -1.42 1.65 20.93
N TYR A 236 -1.49 2.08 19.66
CA TYR A 236 -1.83 3.44 19.25
C TYR A 236 -3.33 3.66 18.98
N ALA A 237 -4.15 2.60 19.07
CA ALA A 237 -5.60 2.69 18.82
C ALA A 237 -6.27 3.79 19.63
N LYS A 238 -5.95 3.88 20.95
CA LYS A 238 -6.50 4.92 21.84
C LYS A 238 -6.23 6.32 21.31
N ARG A 239 -5.00 6.61 20.87
CA ARG A 239 -4.60 7.92 20.33
C ARG A 239 -5.32 8.25 19.01
N ILE A 240 -5.56 7.26 18.14
CA ILE A 240 -6.38 7.42 16.93
C ILE A 240 -7.83 7.78 17.31
N MET A 241 -8.42 7.02 18.25
CA MET A 241 -9.81 7.22 18.67
C MET A 241 -10.04 8.58 19.36
N GLU A 242 -9.10 9.05 20.18
CA GLU A 242 -9.16 10.35 20.85
C GLU A 242 -9.14 11.54 19.88
N GLN A 243 -8.59 11.35 18.67
CA GLN A 243 -8.48 12.37 17.63
C GLN A 243 -9.54 12.25 16.54
N ALA A 244 -10.38 11.22 16.59
CA ALA A 244 -11.40 10.97 15.58
C ALA A 244 -12.63 11.86 15.76
N ASP A 245 -13.13 12.42 14.65
CA ASP A 245 -14.37 13.21 14.59
C ASP A 245 -15.49 12.43 13.85
N CYS A 246 -15.49 11.10 13.96
CA CYS A 246 -16.39 10.21 13.24
C CYS A 246 -17.00 9.14 14.15
N ARG A 247 -18.01 8.42 13.65
CA ARG A 247 -18.51 7.23 14.34
C ARG A 247 -17.41 6.15 14.32
N LEU A 248 -17.13 5.55 15.48
CA LEU A 248 -16.12 4.50 15.60
C LEU A 248 -16.77 3.11 15.59
N LEU A 249 -16.19 2.20 14.81
CA LEU A 249 -16.44 0.77 14.83
C LEU A 249 -15.12 0.08 15.18
N THR A 250 -14.99 -0.38 16.42
CA THR A 250 -13.77 -1.02 16.90
C THR A 250 -13.74 -2.50 16.55
N TYR A 251 -12.54 -3.06 16.32
CA TYR A 251 -12.38 -4.50 16.11
C TYR A 251 -11.16 -5.09 16.83
N SER A 252 -11.26 -6.37 17.22
CA SER A 252 -10.23 -7.10 17.97
C SER A 252 -10.17 -8.58 17.56
N ALA A 253 -8.96 -9.14 17.58
CA ALA A 253 -8.70 -10.57 17.46
C ALA A 253 -8.09 -11.19 18.74
N GLN A 254 -7.83 -10.38 19.78
CA GLN A 254 -7.20 -10.83 21.03
C GLN A 254 -8.18 -10.82 22.23
N GLY A 255 -9.47 -10.60 21.99
CA GLY A 255 -10.47 -10.52 23.04
C GLY A 255 -10.52 -9.17 23.77
N THR A 256 -9.83 -8.14 23.28
CA THR A 256 -10.04 -6.76 23.72
C THR A 256 -11.49 -6.36 23.44
N PRO A 257 -12.21 -5.71 24.39
CA PRO A 257 -13.58 -5.29 24.15
C PRO A 257 -13.71 -4.43 22.88
N ALA A 258 -14.47 -4.91 21.92
CA ALA A 258 -14.67 -4.26 20.62
C ALA A 258 -16.08 -4.54 20.08
N ALA A 259 -16.53 -3.72 19.13
CA ALA A 259 -17.83 -3.91 18.47
C ALA A 259 -17.85 -5.14 17.54
N LEU A 260 -16.71 -5.44 16.90
CA LEU A 260 -16.50 -6.61 16.04
C LEU A 260 -15.33 -7.43 16.62
N THR A 261 -15.51 -8.71 16.84
CA THR A 261 -14.47 -9.61 17.36
C THR A 261 -14.30 -10.85 16.49
N ALA A 262 -13.08 -11.43 16.53
CA ALA A 262 -12.83 -12.78 16.02
C ALA A 262 -12.76 -13.77 17.17
N GLU A 263 -13.50 -14.87 17.05
CA GLU A 263 -13.48 -15.99 18.01
C GLU A 263 -13.09 -17.28 17.29
N HIS A 264 -12.66 -18.30 18.03
CA HIS A 264 -12.28 -19.62 17.52
C HIS A 264 -11.29 -19.58 16.34
N ILE A 265 -10.24 -18.73 16.47
CA ILE A 265 -9.26 -18.53 15.40
C ILE A 265 -8.44 -19.79 15.16
N GLY A 266 -8.51 -20.33 13.94
CA GLY A 266 -7.67 -21.40 13.40
C GLY A 266 -6.67 -20.84 12.40
N LEU A 267 -5.37 -21.09 12.63
CA LEU A 267 -4.30 -20.68 11.71
C LEU A 267 -3.76 -21.94 11.00
N PHE A 268 -3.82 -21.93 9.67
CA PHE A 268 -3.33 -23.01 8.81
C PHE A 268 -2.25 -22.45 7.86
N SER A 269 -1.49 -23.32 7.23
CA SER A 269 -0.41 -22.94 6.32
C SER A 269 -0.89 -22.28 5.02
N ASP A 270 -2.17 -22.46 4.65
CA ASP A 270 -2.79 -21.99 3.43
C ASP A 270 -3.97 -21.03 3.66
N ARG A 271 -4.47 -20.92 4.89
CA ARG A 271 -5.66 -20.13 5.20
C ARG A 271 -5.77 -19.77 6.68
N VAL A 272 -6.73 -18.91 6.98
CA VAL A 272 -7.24 -18.68 8.34
C VAL A 272 -8.75 -18.98 8.38
N GLU A 273 -9.23 -19.42 9.54
CA GLU A 273 -10.64 -19.64 9.83
C GLU A 273 -10.97 -19.01 11.18
N PHE A 274 -12.11 -18.33 11.29
CA PHE A 274 -12.57 -17.75 12.55
C PHE A 274 -14.05 -17.41 12.48
N ASP A 275 -14.68 -17.23 13.64
CA ASP A 275 -16.01 -16.68 13.75
C ASP A 275 -15.94 -15.16 13.93
N ALA A 276 -16.47 -14.39 12.97
CA ALA A 276 -16.68 -12.96 13.15
C ALA A 276 -17.96 -12.72 13.94
N VAL A 277 -17.88 -11.97 15.04
CA VAL A 277 -19.02 -11.66 15.91
C VAL A 277 -19.22 -10.15 15.93
N TYR A 278 -20.40 -9.71 15.53
CA TYR A 278 -20.82 -8.31 15.53
C TYR A 278 -22.24 -8.16 16.07
N GLN A 279 -22.41 -7.48 17.20
CA GLN A 279 -23.66 -7.43 17.94
C GLN A 279 -24.16 -8.86 18.26
N ASP A 280 -25.36 -9.22 17.83
CA ASP A 280 -25.95 -10.55 18.03
C ASP A 280 -25.73 -11.49 16.82
N GLU A 281 -25.02 -11.02 15.79
CA GLU A 281 -24.73 -11.80 14.58
C GLU A 281 -23.35 -12.50 14.68
N ARG A 282 -23.30 -13.72 14.16
CA ARG A 282 -22.09 -14.51 14.02
C ARG A 282 -21.98 -15.07 12.61
N ALA A 283 -20.81 -14.97 12.00
CA ALA A 283 -20.55 -15.58 10.69
C ALA A 283 -19.19 -16.28 10.68
N ALA A 284 -19.14 -17.51 10.18
CA ALA A 284 -17.88 -18.23 9.97
C ALA A 284 -17.15 -17.63 8.76
N VAL A 285 -15.93 -17.22 8.97
CA VAL A 285 -15.05 -16.62 7.95
C VAL A 285 -13.94 -17.62 7.65
N THR A 286 -13.74 -17.86 6.35
CA THR A 286 -12.56 -18.57 5.82
C THR A 286 -11.88 -17.66 4.83
N LEU A 287 -10.57 -17.44 4.96
CA LEU A 287 -9.78 -16.61 4.05
C LEU A 287 -8.52 -17.36 3.65
N GLY A 288 -8.30 -17.57 2.34
CA GLY A 288 -7.15 -18.29 1.75
C GLY A 288 -5.86 -17.48 1.78
N ILE A 289 -5.58 -16.83 2.91
CA ILE A 289 -4.33 -16.11 3.20
C ILE A 289 -3.94 -16.48 4.63
N PRO A 290 -2.79 -17.15 4.84
CA PRO A 290 -2.37 -17.63 6.17
C PRO A 290 -1.93 -16.48 7.09
N GLY A 291 -1.84 -16.79 8.39
CA GLY A 291 -1.27 -15.93 9.42
C GLY A 291 -2.28 -15.02 10.13
N ILE A 292 -1.98 -14.73 11.40
CA ILE A 292 -2.85 -13.93 12.29
C ILE A 292 -3.15 -12.53 11.73
N PHE A 293 -2.20 -11.92 10.98
CA PHE A 293 -2.41 -10.62 10.34
C PHE A 293 -3.54 -10.65 9.31
N SER A 294 -3.84 -11.82 8.71
CA SER A 294 -4.96 -11.99 7.78
C SER A 294 -6.31 -11.93 8.49
N VAL A 295 -6.37 -12.39 9.75
CA VAL A 295 -7.55 -12.20 10.60
C VAL A 295 -7.79 -10.71 10.85
N TYR A 296 -6.75 -9.94 11.21
CA TYR A 296 -6.87 -8.48 11.41
C TYR A 296 -7.26 -7.76 10.11
N ASN A 297 -6.66 -8.11 8.97
CA ASN A 297 -7.02 -7.52 7.69
C ASN A 297 -8.49 -7.81 7.34
N ALA A 298 -8.93 -9.07 7.54
CA ALA A 298 -10.32 -9.47 7.34
C ALA A 298 -11.28 -8.71 8.27
N LEU A 299 -10.96 -8.56 9.57
CA LEU A 299 -11.77 -7.79 10.51
C LEU A 299 -11.88 -6.32 10.09
N GLY A 300 -10.77 -5.68 9.67
CA GLY A 300 -10.79 -4.32 9.16
C GLY A 300 -11.67 -4.17 7.91
N VAL A 301 -11.61 -5.15 7.00
CA VAL A 301 -12.48 -5.22 5.81
C VAL A 301 -13.95 -5.43 6.20
N ILE A 302 -14.23 -6.35 7.13
CA ILE A 302 -15.58 -6.59 7.64
C ILE A 302 -16.13 -5.31 8.26
N ALA A 303 -15.35 -4.64 9.12
CA ALA A 303 -15.76 -3.39 9.77
C ALA A 303 -16.06 -2.28 8.75
N ALA A 304 -15.23 -2.12 7.71
CA ALA A 304 -15.49 -1.16 6.65
C ALA A 304 -16.76 -1.51 5.84
N ALA A 305 -16.96 -2.78 5.50
CA ALA A 305 -18.13 -3.24 4.77
C ALA A 305 -19.42 -3.12 5.61
N LEU A 306 -19.38 -3.41 6.92
CA LEU A 306 -20.48 -3.16 7.86
C LEU A 306 -20.81 -1.65 7.94
N ALA A 307 -19.81 -0.77 7.92
CA ALA A 307 -20.01 0.67 7.87
C ALA A 307 -20.78 1.11 6.61
N LEU A 308 -20.64 0.36 5.52
CA LEU A 308 -21.39 0.54 4.27
C LEU A 308 -22.73 -0.24 4.25
N ASN A 309 -23.18 -0.72 5.40
CA ASN A 309 -24.44 -1.47 5.59
C ASN A 309 -24.53 -2.79 4.81
N ILE A 310 -23.41 -3.45 4.56
CA ILE A 310 -23.39 -4.80 3.98
C ILE A 310 -23.58 -5.83 5.11
N PRO A 311 -24.52 -6.78 5.02
CA PRO A 311 -24.74 -7.78 6.06
C PRO A 311 -23.53 -8.68 6.31
N LEU A 312 -23.24 -9.01 7.57
CA LEU A 312 -22.08 -9.78 8.01
C LEU A 312 -21.92 -11.10 7.24
N GLN A 313 -23.01 -11.86 7.07
CA GLN A 313 -22.97 -13.15 6.35
C GLN A 313 -22.56 -12.98 4.89
N LYS A 314 -23.02 -11.93 4.20
CA LYS A 314 -22.62 -11.67 2.80
C LYS A 314 -21.13 -11.34 2.69
N ILE A 315 -20.59 -10.60 3.67
CA ILE A 315 -19.16 -10.26 3.72
C ILE A 315 -18.35 -11.55 3.92
N ALA A 316 -18.74 -12.41 4.86
CA ALA A 316 -18.07 -13.68 5.13
C ALA A 316 -18.09 -14.60 3.89
N ASP A 317 -19.22 -14.70 3.20
CA ASP A 317 -19.34 -15.50 1.97
C ASP A 317 -18.46 -14.96 0.84
N ALA A 318 -18.30 -13.65 0.71
CA ALA A 318 -17.41 -13.03 -0.26
C ALA A 318 -15.94 -13.31 0.08
N LEU A 319 -15.52 -13.17 1.35
CA LEU A 319 -14.16 -13.42 1.79
C LEU A 319 -13.69 -14.86 1.52
N ARG A 320 -14.61 -15.84 1.56
CA ARG A 320 -14.30 -17.24 1.25
C ARG A 320 -13.73 -17.44 -0.16
N THR A 321 -14.11 -16.58 -1.10
CA THR A 321 -13.66 -16.64 -2.50
C THR A 321 -12.58 -15.63 -2.83
N ALA A 322 -12.14 -14.84 -1.85
CA ALA A 322 -11.09 -13.86 -2.03
C ALA A 322 -9.74 -14.56 -2.23
N GLN A 323 -8.97 -14.06 -3.18
CA GLN A 323 -7.62 -14.55 -3.47
C GLN A 323 -6.59 -13.67 -2.78
N SER A 324 -5.41 -14.23 -2.51
CA SER A 324 -4.26 -13.46 -2.05
C SER A 324 -3.85 -12.42 -3.08
N VAL A 325 -3.29 -11.32 -2.61
CA VAL A 325 -2.71 -10.30 -3.47
C VAL A 325 -1.38 -10.81 -4.00
N LYS A 326 -1.14 -10.69 -5.30
CA LYS A 326 0.13 -11.09 -5.91
C LYS A 326 1.33 -10.56 -5.13
N GLY A 327 2.17 -11.47 -4.67
CA GLY A 327 3.39 -11.15 -3.93
C GLY A 327 3.19 -10.60 -2.51
N ARG A 328 2.05 -10.85 -1.88
CA ARG A 328 1.78 -10.51 -0.48
C ARG A 328 1.27 -11.74 0.26
N VAL A 329 2.18 -12.47 0.88
CA VAL A 329 1.90 -13.78 1.52
C VAL A 329 1.05 -14.66 0.59
N GLU A 330 1.42 -14.67 -0.66
CA GLU A 330 0.67 -15.35 -1.71
C GLU A 330 0.92 -16.85 -1.62
N VAL A 331 -0.14 -17.62 -1.39
CA VAL A 331 -0.07 -19.07 -1.43
C VAL A 331 -0.03 -19.54 -2.89
N VAL A 332 1.06 -20.21 -3.26
CA VAL A 332 1.19 -20.80 -4.60
C VAL A 332 0.64 -22.21 -4.56
N PRO A 333 -0.26 -22.60 -5.47
CA PRO A 333 -0.80 -23.97 -5.50
C PRO A 333 0.30 -25.01 -5.70
N THR A 334 0.33 -26.01 -4.83
CA THR A 334 1.27 -27.15 -4.88
C THR A 334 0.50 -28.47 -4.86
N PRO A 335 -0.28 -28.81 -5.92
CA PRO A 335 -1.13 -29.98 -5.92
C PRO A 335 -0.32 -31.27 -5.74
N GLY A 336 -0.80 -32.14 -4.84
CA GLY A 336 -0.16 -33.43 -4.55
C GLY A 336 1.10 -33.36 -3.67
N LYS A 337 1.42 -32.18 -3.12
CA LYS A 337 2.52 -32.01 -2.16
C LYS A 337 1.98 -31.70 -0.76
N ASP A 338 2.70 -32.13 0.26
CA ASP A 338 2.34 -31.97 1.68
C ASP A 338 3.05 -30.75 2.32
N TYR A 339 3.57 -29.82 1.51
CA TYR A 339 4.21 -28.57 1.94
C TYR A 339 3.55 -27.37 1.26
N THR A 340 3.75 -26.19 1.83
CA THR A 340 3.20 -24.93 1.30
C THR A 340 4.32 -24.06 0.71
N VAL A 341 4.05 -23.37 -0.41
CA VAL A 341 4.93 -22.34 -0.99
C VAL A 341 4.25 -20.99 -0.89
N LEU A 342 4.95 -20.02 -0.31
CA LEU A 342 4.52 -18.63 -0.18
C LEU A 342 5.44 -17.72 -0.98
N ILE A 343 4.87 -16.72 -1.65
CA ILE A 343 5.62 -15.63 -2.28
C ILE A 343 5.32 -14.34 -1.55
N ASP A 344 6.38 -13.58 -1.18
CA ASP A 344 6.24 -12.28 -0.53
C ASP A 344 7.27 -11.26 -1.05
N TYR A 345 6.88 -9.98 -1.06
CA TYR A 345 7.73 -8.86 -1.52
C TYR A 345 8.75 -8.39 -0.47
N SER A 346 8.98 -9.14 0.58
CA SER A 346 9.89 -8.83 1.68
C SER A 346 11.34 -8.72 1.20
N HIS A 347 11.79 -7.50 0.95
CA HIS A 347 13.13 -7.17 0.42
C HIS A 347 13.93 -6.20 1.33
N THR A 348 13.42 -5.94 2.53
CA THR A 348 14.08 -5.16 3.59
C THR A 348 14.24 -6.01 4.84
N PRO A 349 15.16 -5.66 5.77
CA PRO A 349 15.31 -6.39 7.03
C PRO A 349 14.00 -6.55 7.80
N ASP A 350 13.31 -5.44 8.05
CA ASP A 350 12.05 -5.42 8.79
C ASP A 350 10.96 -6.29 8.12
N SER A 351 10.79 -6.17 6.80
CA SER A 351 9.79 -6.96 6.08
C SER A 351 10.12 -8.47 6.09
N LEU A 352 11.41 -8.83 5.99
CA LEU A 352 11.84 -10.23 6.08
C LEU A 352 11.60 -10.80 7.49
N GLU A 353 11.94 -10.04 8.52
CA GLU A 353 11.67 -10.41 9.90
C GLU A 353 10.16 -10.64 10.14
N ASN A 354 9.35 -9.69 9.70
CA ASN A 354 7.90 -9.73 9.87
C ASN A 354 7.27 -10.95 9.19
N ILE A 355 7.65 -11.27 7.95
CA ILE A 355 7.10 -12.44 7.26
C ILE A 355 7.54 -13.76 7.90
N LEU A 356 8.81 -13.91 8.26
CA LEU A 356 9.29 -15.15 8.87
C LEU A 356 8.68 -15.37 10.26
N ARG A 357 8.55 -14.32 11.09
CA ARG A 357 7.82 -14.41 12.37
C ARG A 357 6.35 -14.75 12.17
N ALA A 358 5.70 -14.16 11.17
CA ALA A 358 4.30 -14.46 10.86
C ALA A 358 4.13 -15.93 10.42
N VAL A 359 5.03 -16.43 9.56
CA VAL A 359 5.02 -17.84 9.12
C VAL A 359 5.26 -18.78 10.29
N ARG A 360 6.17 -18.44 11.21
CA ARG A 360 6.41 -19.26 12.43
C ARG A 360 5.15 -19.42 13.27
N GLY A 361 4.22 -18.48 13.24
CA GLY A 361 2.96 -18.56 14.00
C GLY A 361 1.98 -19.62 13.51
N PHE A 362 2.14 -20.15 12.30
CA PHE A 362 1.26 -21.19 11.75
C PHE A 362 2.00 -22.39 11.13
N CYS A 363 3.30 -22.29 10.88
CA CYS A 363 4.11 -23.39 10.35
C CYS A 363 4.32 -24.45 11.44
N THR A 364 3.93 -25.69 11.17
CA THR A 364 4.13 -26.83 12.06
C THR A 364 5.37 -27.66 11.68
N GLY A 365 5.86 -27.53 10.45
CA GLY A 365 7.12 -28.07 9.96
C GLY A 365 8.25 -27.07 10.02
N ARG A 366 9.18 -27.17 9.05
CA ARG A 366 10.31 -26.25 8.92
C ARG A 366 9.93 -25.03 8.06
N ILE A 367 10.55 -23.89 8.35
CA ILE A 367 10.55 -22.73 7.47
C ILE A 367 11.79 -22.78 6.60
N ILE A 368 11.59 -22.84 5.28
CA ILE A 368 12.66 -22.76 4.29
C ILE A 368 12.61 -21.37 3.65
N ALA A 369 13.55 -20.49 4.01
CA ALA A 369 13.59 -19.12 3.49
C ALA A 369 14.46 -19.05 2.22
N VAL A 370 13.88 -18.65 1.09
CA VAL A 370 14.60 -18.40 -0.17
C VAL A 370 14.63 -16.90 -0.39
N PHE A 371 15.80 -16.27 -0.31
CA PHE A 371 15.89 -14.82 -0.39
C PHE A 371 17.22 -14.35 -1.00
N GLY A 372 17.21 -13.09 -1.42
CA GLY A 372 18.39 -12.38 -1.93
C GLY A 372 18.27 -10.88 -1.69
N CYS A 373 19.27 -10.14 -2.15
CA CYS A 373 19.27 -8.68 -2.07
C CYS A 373 19.52 -8.07 -3.45
N GLY A 374 18.88 -6.92 -3.71
CA GLY A 374 19.11 -6.17 -4.95
C GLY A 374 20.49 -5.53 -5.00
N GLY A 375 21.08 -5.49 -6.21
CA GLY A 375 22.24 -4.68 -6.54
C GLY A 375 21.88 -3.21 -6.73
N ASP A 376 22.89 -2.32 -6.71
CA ASP A 376 22.74 -0.86 -6.83
C ASP A 376 21.76 -0.28 -5.80
N ARG A 377 21.75 -0.89 -4.62
CA ARG A 377 20.92 -0.53 -3.46
C ARG A 377 21.80 -0.53 -2.20
N ASP A 378 21.22 -0.10 -1.08
CA ASP A 378 21.86 -0.09 0.23
C ASP A 378 22.54 -1.43 0.56
N PRO A 379 23.87 -1.50 0.65
CA PRO A 379 24.58 -2.73 0.96
C PRO A 379 24.54 -3.07 2.46
N PHE A 380 24.26 -2.11 3.34
CA PHE A 380 24.27 -2.33 4.79
C PHE A 380 23.14 -3.25 5.27
N LYS A 381 22.04 -3.29 4.55
CA LYS A 381 20.94 -4.21 4.85
C LYS A 381 21.28 -5.69 4.59
N ARG A 382 22.25 -6.01 3.72
CA ARG A 382 22.56 -7.37 3.27
C ARG A 382 22.94 -8.31 4.42
N PRO A 383 23.93 -7.98 5.27
CA PRO A 383 24.25 -8.84 6.42
C PRO A 383 23.12 -8.90 7.45
N VAL A 384 22.36 -7.82 7.62
CA VAL A 384 21.21 -7.81 8.54
C VAL A 384 20.13 -8.80 8.07
N MET A 385 19.81 -8.81 6.78
CA MET A 385 18.86 -9.78 6.21
C MET A 385 19.38 -11.21 6.32
N GLY A 386 20.67 -11.44 6.10
CA GLY A 386 21.31 -12.75 6.31
C GLY A 386 21.11 -13.26 7.74
N LYS A 387 21.39 -12.40 8.73
CA LYS A 387 21.20 -12.73 10.15
C LYS A 387 19.72 -13.06 10.47
N ILE A 388 18.80 -12.22 10.04
CA ILE A 388 17.36 -12.42 10.26
C ILE A 388 16.88 -13.77 9.66
N ALA A 389 17.28 -14.06 8.41
CA ALA A 389 16.92 -15.30 7.76
C ALA A 389 17.46 -16.52 8.53
N ALA A 390 18.70 -16.47 8.98
CA ALA A 390 19.31 -17.53 9.77
C ALA A 390 18.67 -17.71 11.15
N GLU A 391 18.28 -16.63 11.83
CA GLU A 391 17.67 -16.72 13.16
C GLU A 391 16.20 -17.17 13.13
N LEU A 392 15.47 -16.90 12.04
CA LEU A 392 14.02 -17.12 11.98
C LEU A 392 13.57 -18.23 11.02
N SER A 393 14.47 -18.83 10.25
CA SER A 393 14.18 -20.04 9.44
C SER A 393 14.93 -21.26 9.95
N ASP A 394 14.48 -22.44 9.51
CA ASP A 394 15.13 -23.73 9.82
C ASP A 394 16.10 -24.14 8.71
N LEU A 395 15.99 -23.54 7.54
CA LEU A 395 16.90 -23.64 6.39
C LEU A 395 16.84 -22.36 5.59
N ALA A 396 17.98 -21.78 5.27
CA ALA A 396 18.06 -20.60 4.42
C ALA A 396 18.72 -20.94 3.07
N ILE A 397 18.10 -20.53 1.96
CA ILE A 397 18.69 -20.61 0.63
C ILE A 397 18.95 -19.19 0.14
N VAL A 398 20.23 -18.81 0.09
CA VAL A 398 20.67 -17.48 -0.33
C VAL A 398 20.87 -17.48 -1.84
N THR A 399 20.18 -16.57 -2.53
CA THR A 399 20.16 -16.53 -4.00
C THR A 399 20.20 -15.11 -4.54
N SER A 400 20.25 -14.94 -5.86
CA SER A 400 20.13 -13.63 -6.49
C SER A 400 18.68 -13.13 -6.47
N ASP A 401 18.52 -11.85 -6.19
CA ASP A 401 17.32 -11.08 -6.47
C ASP A 401 17.47 -10.38 -7.84
N ASN A 402 17.55 -9.06 -7.90
CA ASN A 402 17.90 -8.27 -9.08
C ASN A 402 19.35 -7.78 -8.92
N PRO A 403 20.37 -8.47 -9.42
CA PRO A 403 21.77 -8.08 -9.22
C PRO A 403 22.14 -6.76 -9.91
N ARG A 404 21.39 -6.36 -10.93
CA ARG A 404 21.64 -5.16 -11.73
C ARG A 404 23.07 -5.10 -12.21
N THR A 405 23.80 -4.00 -11.96
CA THR A 405 25.18 -3.84 -12.42
C THR A 405 26.22 -4.42 -11.48
N GLU A 406 25.83 -4.88 -10.28
CA GLU A 406 26.75 -5.50 -9.32
C GLU A 406 27.02 -6.99 -9.62
N ASP A 407 28.21 -7.47 -9.26
CA ASP A 407 28.54 -8.91 -9.24
C ASP A 407 27.62 -9.64 -8.25
N PRO A 408 26.78 -10.59 -8.70
CA PRO A 408 25.89 -11.32 -7.81
C PRO A 408 26.61 -12.03 -6.67
N TYR A 409 27.78 -12.60 -6.93
CA TYR A 409 28.57 -13.26 -5.88
C TYR A 409 29.10 -12.29 -4.81
N LYS A 410 29.32 -11.02 -5.15
CA LYS A 410 29.67 -9.99 -4.17
C LYS A 410 28.49 -9.75 -3.23
N ILE A 411 27.26 -9.67 -3.78
CA ILE A 411 26.03 -9.49 -2.99
C ILE A 411 25.83 -10.68 -2.04
N LEU A 412 25.96 -11.91 -2.57
CA LEU A 412 25.81 -13.14 -1.78
C LEU A 412 26.83 -13.18 -0.63
N ARG A 413 28.11 -12.86 -0.87
CA ARG A 413 29.13 -12.80 0.20
C ARG A 413 28.79 -11.80 1.30
N GLN A 414 28.17 -10.67 0.96
CA GLN A 414 27.75 -9.66 1.94
C GLN A 414 26.54 -10.15 2.78
N ILE A 415 25.62 -10.91 2.20
CA ILE A 415 24.54 -11.55 2.95
C ILE A 415 25.12 -12.58 3.93
N LEU A 416 26.01 -13.44 3.45
CA LEU A 416 26.67 -14.48 4.26
C LEU A 416 27.49 -13.95 5.43
N ALA A 417 28.00 -12.73 5.34
CA ALA A 417 28.69 -12.09 6.46
C ALA A 417 27.79 -11.94 7.70
N GLY A 418 26.49 -11.85 7.54
CA GLY A 418 25.52 -11.83 8.65
C GLY A 418 25.13 -13.20 9.18
N MET A 419 25.55 -14.30 8.50
CA MET A 419 25.16 -15.67 8.85
C MET A 419 26.31 -16.46 9.52
N GLN A 420 27.49 -15.84 9.76
CA GLN A 420 28.69 -16.53 10.23
C GLN A 420 28.55 -17.11 11.64
N ASP A 421 27.76 -16.48 12.50
CA ASP A 421 27.61 -16.86 13.93
C ASP A 421 26.31 -17.65 14.18
N THR A 422 25.67 -18.19 13.13
CA THR A 422 24.40 -18.93 13.27
C THR A 422 24.62 -20.43 13.00
N GLU A 423 23.89 -21.28 13.72
CA GLU A 423 23.89 -22.74 13.51
C GLU A 423 22.91 -23.19 12.43
N THR A 424 22.09 -22.30 11.91
CA THR A 424 21.06 -22.62 10.92
C THR A 424 21.70 -23.09 9.62
N PRO A 425 21.32 -24.26 9.10
CA PRO A 425 21.78 -24.75 7.81
C PRO A 425 21.44 -23.76 6.70
N TYR A 426 22.37 -23.56 5.77
CA TYR A 426 22.10 -22.74 4.59
C TYR A 426 22.77 -23.29 3.34
N GLU A 427 22.16 -23.02 2.19
CA GLU A 427 22.74 -23.27 0.87
C GLU A 427 22.88 -21.94 0.11
N VAL A 428 23.87 -21.85 -0.79
CA VAL A 428 24.11 -20.67 -1.64
C VAL A 428 23.98 -21.11 -3.07
N ILE A 429 22.92 -20.63 -3.74
CA ILE A 429 22.60 -21.00 -5.11
C ILE A 429 22.32 -19.70 -5.87
N GLU A 430 23.27 -19.27 -6.71
CA GLU A 430 23.17 -17.98 -7.41
C GLU A 430 21.90 -17.92 -8.27
N GLY A 431 21.63 -18.93 -9.08
CA GLY A 431 20.46 -18.96 -9.95
C GLY A 431 19.16 -19.12 -9.20
N ARG A 432 18.28 -18.10 -9.21
CA ARG A 432 17.03 -18.09 -8.43
C ARG A 432 16.08 -19.25 -8.81
N VAL A 433 15.97 -19.58 -10.09
CA VAL A 433 15.17 -20.74 -10.54
C VAL A 433 15.65 -22.03 -9.89
N SER A 434 16.97 -22.26 -9.89
CA SER A 434 17.59 -23.44 -9.27
C SER A 434 17.41 -23.43 -7.75
N ALA A 435 17.47 -22.25 -7.11
CA ALA A 435 17.27 -22.10 -5.68
C ALA A 435 15.83 -22.47 -5.27
N ILE A 436 14.84 -22.06 -6.03
CA ILE A 436 13.44 -22.44 -5.81
C ILE A 436 13.24 -23.93 -5.98
N GLY A 437 13.76 -24.51 -7.08
CA GLY A 437 13.70 -25.97 -7.29
C GLY A 437 14.35 -26.75 -6.15
N ARG A 438 15.51 -26.27 -5.66
CA ARG A 438 16.20 -26.90 -4.52
C ARG A 438 15.42 -26.79 -3.22
N ALA A 439 14.76 -25.68 -2.96
CA ALA A 439 13.88 -25.55 -1.80
C ALA A 439 12.73 -26.58 -1.84
N MET A 440 12.12 -26.76 -3.02
CA MET A 440 11.04 -27.72 -3.23
C MET A 440 11.50 -29.17 -3.14
N GLU A 441 12.74 -29.46 -3.57
CA GLU A 441 13.37 -30.79 -3.42
C GLU A 441 13.61 -31.17 -1.94
N LEU A 442 14.04 -30.19 -1.12
CA LEU A 442 14.36 -30.37 0.29
C LEU A 442 13.13 -30.36 1.20
N ALA A 443 12.00 -29.85 0.71
CA ALA A 443 10.79 -29.69 1.48
C ALA A 443 10.21 -31.05 1.90
N GLN A 444 9.75 -31.11 3.14
CA GLN A 444 9.10 -32.24 3.76
C GLN A 444 7.65 -31.88 4.11
N LYS A 445 6.93 -32.85 4.62
CA LYS A 445 5.56 -32.65 5.08
C LYS A 445 5.48 -31.52 6.11
N ASP A 446 4.47 -30.68 5.95
CA ASP A 446 4.15 -29.54 6.81
C ASP A 446 5.17 -28.38 6.77
N ASP A 447 6.21 -28.47 5.91
CA ASP A 447 7.14 -27.37 5.69
C ASP A 447 6.47 -26.19 4.97
N VAL A 448 7.00 -25.00 5.22
CA VAL A 448 6.62 -23.77 4.51
C VAL A 448 7.85 -23.18 3.84
N ILE A 449 7.83 -23.14 2.52
CA ILE A 449 8.83 -22.44 1.70
C ILE A 449 8.39 -20.99 1.56
N VAL A 450 9.25 -20.04 1.88
CA VAL A 450 8.96 -18.61 1.73
C VAL A 450 9.92 -18.01 0.70
N LEU A 451 9.38 -17.65 -0.46
CA LEU A 451 10.10 -16.97 -1.54
C LEU A 451 10.03 -15.47 -1.30
N CYS A 452 11.12 -14.88 -0.79
CA CYS A 452 11.18 -13.49 -0.38
C CYS A 452 11.91 -12.62 -1.42
N GLY A 453 11.42 -11.38 -1.60
CA GLY A 453 12.08 -10.32 -2.34
C GLY A 453 11.33 -9.88 -3.59
N LYS A 454 10.92 -10.80 -4.47
CA LYS A 454 10.33 -10.47 -5.76
C LYS A 454 8.83 -10.17 -5.72
N GLY A 455 8.09 -10.92 -4.88
CA GLY A 455 6.66 -10.69 -4.73
C GLY A 455 5.90 -10.71 -6.06
N HIS A 456 5.38 -9.56 -6.48
CA HIS A 456 4.61 -9.41 -7.71
C HIS A 456 5.47 -9.26 -8.99
N GLU A 457 6.79 -9.09 -8.85
CA GLU A 457 7.68 -8.95 -10.00
C GLU A 457 7.70 -10.24 -10.85
N THR A 458 7.66 -10.08 -12.17
CA THR A 458 7.72 -11.16 -13.16
C THR A 458 9.02 -11.12 -13.97
N TYR A 459 10.06 -10.50 -13.42
CA TYR A 459 11.35 -10.35 -14.09
C TYR A 459 12.51 -10.40 -13.10
N GLN A 460 13.71 -10.68 -13.61
CA GLN A 460 14.98 -10.45 -12.95
C GLN A 460 15.78 -9.42 -13.75
N GLU A 461 16.32 -8.39 -13.09
CA GLU A 461 17.10 -7.34 -13.71
C GLU A 461 18.60 -7.67 -13.59
N ILE A 462 19.25 -7.95 -14.72
CA ILE A 462 20.68 -8.28 -14.84
C ILE A 462 21.32 -7.23 -15.75
N GLY A 463 22.31 -6.49 -15.25
CA GLY A 463 22.79 -5.29 -15.91
C GLY A 463 21.67 -4.25 -15.98
N HIS A 464 21.27 -3.90 -17.20
CA HIS A 464 20.17 -2.97 -17.50
C HIS A 464 19.00 -3.66 -18.23
N GLU A 465 19.03 -4.99 -18.28
CA GLU A 465 18.02 -5.78 -18.99
C GLU A 465 17.12 -6.53 -18.02
N LYS A 466 15.82 -6.58 -18.35
CA LYS A 466 14.84 -7.35 -17.60
C LYS A 466 14.60 -8.69 -18.30
N HIS A 467 14.96 -9.78 -17.64
CA HIS A 467 14.73 -11.13 -18.09
C HIS A 467 13.46 -11.66 -17.40
N HIS A 468 12.61 -12.36 -18.15
CA HIS A 468 11.40 -12.95 -17.59
C HIS A 468 11.73 -13.95 -16.48
N LEU A 469 11.11 -13.79 -15.32
CA LEU A 469 11.18 -14.69 -14.18
C LEU A 469 9.95 -14.45 -13.30
N ASP A 470 8.94 -15.31 -13.43
CA ASP A 470 7.80 -15.37 -12.51
C ASP A 470 7.96 -16.60 -11.61
N GLU A 471 8.06 -16.38 -10.30
CA GLU A 471 8.25 -17.47 -9.33
C GLU A 471 7.11 -18.49 -9.32
N ARG A 472 5.89 -18.07 -9.70
CA ARG A 472 4.72 -18.95 -9.84
C ARG A 472 4.92 -19.98 -10.97
N GLU A 473 5.42 -19.49 -12.09
CA GLU A 473 5.74 -20.33 -13.26
C GLU A 473 6.89 -21.29 -12.94
N VAL A 474 7.89 -20.83 -12.17
CA VAL A 474 9.00 -21.69 -11.71
C VAL A 474 8.47 -22.82 -10.84
N VAL A 475 7.61 -22.52 -9.87
CA VAL A 475 6.99 -23.53 -9.00
C VAL A 475 6.14 -24.51 -9.82
N ALA A 476 5.29 -24.02 -10.72
CA ALA A 476 4.46 -24.87 -11.58
C ALA A 476 5.31 -25.79 -12.47
N SER A 477 6.33 -25.25 -13.14
CA SER A 477 7.25 -26.03 -13.99
C SER A 477 8.01 -27.10 -13.22
N TYR A 478 8.43 -26.81 -11.99
CA TYR A 478 9.07 -27.81 -11.12
C TYR A 478 8.11 -28.95 -10.78
N LEU A 479 6.86 -28.66 -10.46
CA LEU A 479 5.84 -29.66 -10.14
C LEU A 479 5.54 -30.55 -11.34
N GLU A 480 5.40 -29.97 -12.53
CA GLU A 480 5.18 -30.71 -13.79
C GLU A 480 6.36 -31.66 -14.11
N ALA A 481 7.59 -31.22 -13.90
CA ALA A 481 8.78 -32.02 -14.14
C ALA A 481 8.99 -33.15 -13.12
N ASN A 482 8.35 -33.10 -11.95
CA ASN A 482 8.49 -34.03 -10.82
C ASN A 482 7.13 -34.64 -10.38
N ALA A 483 6.17 -34.70 -11.30
CA ALA A 483 4.84 -35.26 -11.10
C ALA A 483 4.80 -36.80 -11.17
#